data_f84e7d09d753755e03901b0f294ff616
#
_entry.id   f84e7d09d753755e03901b0f294ff616
#
_cell.length_a   1.000
_cell.length_b   1.000
_cell.length_c   1.000
_cell.angle_alpha   90.00
_cell.angle_beta   90.00
_cell.angle_gamma   90.00
#
_symmetry.space_group_name_H-M   'P 1'
#
loop_
_entity.id
_entity.type
_entity.pdbx_description
1 polymer ?
#
loop_
_entity_poly.entity_id
_entity_poly.type
_entity_poly.pdbx_seq_one_letter_code
_entity_poly.pdbx_strand_id
1 'polypeptide(L)'
;MRPDVHQTINIIETIVNKNGLAAAAFWVLPNVILTLSGARSFCDSVFYSQNSTQRSKWLAAVKATLPIVEQHLPMRLKIVEDSKNYQGSPFVGYDLVTEQGLAKLPKQTKLLSNDLAITGKTEKKILADIMENLTSNASLQGLSKTNLQHVAFGLMLGYPDLAIVESAKVWQKEDENQPTDEQLIDAKIIGANFYECPQPVYAYPESLAKNPQIIAHEKLWSKILKDFYNSPTHQKLAKNPAFQKQITALTKY
;
A
#
# COMPACT_ATOMS: atom_id res chain seq x y z
N MET A 1 10.48 10.81 -9.62
CA MET A 1 9.47 11.90 -9.61
C MET A 1 9.28 12.32 -8.17
N ARG A 2 9.11 13.59 -7.86
CA ARG A 2 8.74 14.02 -6.50
C ARG A 2 7.25 13.75 -6.30
N PRO A 3 6.82 13.34 -5.09
CA PRO A 3 5.41 13.16 -4.78
C PRO A 3 4.59 14.43 -5.10
N ASP A 4 3.48 14.27 -5.82
CA ASP A 4 2.63 15.39 -6.27
C ASP A 4 1.17 15.19 -5.87
N VAL A 5 0.78 15.88 -4.81
CA VAL A 5 -0.59 15.88 -4.29
C VAL A 5 -1.57 16.58 -5.24
N HIS A 6 -1.12 17.61 -5.97
CA HIS A 6 -1.99 18.33 -6.92
C HIS A 6 -2.43 17.42 -8.06
N GLN A 7 -1.53 16.58 -8.57
CA GLN A 7 -1.89 15.57 -9.56
C GLN A 7 -2.97 14.63 -9.02
N THR A 8 -2.83 14.17 -7.78
CA THR A 8 -3.84 13.32 -7.13
C THR A 8 -5.20 14.03 -7.04
N ILE A 9 -5.22 15.29 -6.62
CA ILE A 9 -6.45 16.09 -6.55
C ILE A 9 -7.12 16.19 -7.93
N ASN A 10 -6.36 16.51 -8.98
CA ASN A 10 -6.89 16.62 -10.34
C ASN A 10 -7.50 15.31 -10.86
N ILE A 11 -6.85 14.18 -10.55
CA ILE A 11 -7.38 12.85 -10.88
C ILE A 11 -8.74 12.63 -10.18
N ILE A 12 -8.81 12.89 -8.88
CA ILE A 12 -10.03 12.71 -8.10
C ILE A 12 -11.16 13.61 -8.61
N GLU A 13 -10.88 14.88 -8.90
CA GLU A 13 -11.86 15.82 -9.49
C GLU A 13 -12.38 15.32 -10.84
N THR A 14 -11.51 14.81 -11.69
CA THR A 14 -11.89 14.24 -12.98
C THR A 14 -12.79 13.02 -12.81
N ILE A 15 -12.48 12.13 -11.87
CA ILE A 15 -13.29 10.95 -11.54
C ILE A 15 -14.67 11.40 -11.06
N VAL A 16 -14.76 12.36 -10.14
CA VAL A 16 -16.01 12.87 -9.61
C VAL A 16 -16.89 13.45 -10.73
N ASN A 17 -16.30 14.26 -11.60
CA ASN A 17 -17.02 14.93 -12.67
C ASN A 17 -17.55 13.95 -13.73
N LYS A 18 -16.82 12.88 -14.02
CA LYS A 18 -17.21 11.90 -15.07
C LYS A 18 -18.05 10.74 -14.53
N ASN A 19 -17.77 10.26 -13.32
CA ASN A 19 -18.31 9.01 -12.79
C ASN A 19 -19.09 9.18 -11.49
N GLY A 20 -19.10 10.37 -10.91
CA GLY A 20 -19.81 10.66 -9.67
C GLY A 20 -19.02 10.33 -8.39
N LEU A 21 -19.62 10.69 -7.27
CA LEU A 21 -18.98 10.62 -5.95
C LEU A 21 -18.63 9.21 -5.50
N ALA A 22 -19.51 8.24 -5.76
CA ALA A 22 -19.30 6.86 -5.36
C ALA A 22 -18.03 6.24 -5.98
N ALA A 23 -17.73 6.62 -7.22
CA ALA A 23 -16.52 6.15 -7.91
C ALA A 23 -15.24 6.74 -7.32
N ALA A 24 -15.30 7.92 -6.71
CA ALA A 24 -14.13 8.55 -6.08
C ALA A 24 -13.78 7.97 -4.70
N ALA A 25 -14.74 7.34 -4.02
CA ALA A 25 -14.54 6.86 -2.65
C ALA A 25 -13.36 5.90 -2.50
N PHE A 26 -13.14 5.05 -3.50
CA PHE A 26 -12.01 4.14 -3.55
C PHE A 26 -10.66 4.87 -3.67
N TRP A 27 -10.61 5.90 -4.51
CA TRP A 27 -9.38 6.59 -4.87
C TRP A 27 -8.85 7.55 -3.80
N VAL A 28 -9.62 7.78 -2.73
CA VAL A 28 -9.22 8.65 -1.60
C VAL A 28 -8.68 7.87 -0.40
N LEU A 29 -8.59 6.56 -0.47
CA LEU A 29 -8.01 5.75 0.60
C LEU A 29 -6.51 6.08 0.76
N PRO A 30 -5.98 6.12 1.98
CA PRO A 30 -4.60 6.56 2.26
C PRO A 30 -3.53 5.87 1.41
N ASN A 31 -3.61 4.55 1.26
CA ASN A 31 -2.67 3.79 0.42
C ASN A 31 -2.73 4.19 -1.05
N VAL A 32 -3.95 4.40 -1.54
CA VAL A 32 -4.19 4.83 -2.91
C VAL A 32 -3.65 6.23 -3.13
N ILE A 33 -3.90 7.16 -2.20
CA ILE A 33 -3.35 8.53 -2.25
C ILE A 33 -1.82 8.52 -2.31
N LEU A 34 -1.17 7.74 -1.45
CA LEU A 34 0.28 7.62 -1.45
C LEU A 34 0.81 7.05 -2.78
N THR A 35 0.07 6.15 -3.42
CA THR A 35 0.43 5.58 -4.72
C THR A 35 0.19 6.59 -5.85
N LEU A 36 -0.96 7.25 -5.88
CA LEU A 36 -1.29 8.27 -6.88
C LEU A 36 -0.35 9.48 -6.82
N SER A 37 0.12 9.84 -5.63
CA SER A 37 1.11 10.91 -5.45
C SER A 37 2.54 10.51 -5.84
N GLY A 38 2.77 9.23 -6.13
CA GLY A 38 4.11 8.70 -6.43
C GLY A 38 5.00 8.50 -5.19
N ALA A 39 4.43 8.57 -3.99
CA ALA A 39 5.16 8.27 -2.75
C ALA A 39 5.35 6.76 -2.54
N ARG A 40 4.46 5.96 -3.12
CA ARG A 40 4.53 4.49 -3.18
C ARG A 40 4.50 4.04 -4.64
N SER A 41 5.13 2.92 -4.90
CA SER A 41 5.12 2.30 -6.23
C SER A 41 4.01 1.28 -6.42
N PHE A 42 3.48 0.78 -5.32
CA PHE A 42 2.52 -0.30 -5.27
C PHE A 42 1.51 -0.06 -4.15
N CYS A 43 0.27 -0.41 -4.40
CA CYS A 43 -0.80 -0.45 -3.41
C CYS A 43 -1.55 -1.77 -3.57
N ASP A 44 -1.57 -2.54 -2.54
CA ASP A 44 -2.52 -3.62 -2.36
C ASP A 44 -3.74 -3.09 -1.61
N SER A 45 -4.90 -3.52 -1.97
CA SER A 45 -6.11 -3.23 -1.22
C SER A 45 -7.11 -4.35 -1.38
N VAL A 46 -7.80 -4.64 -0.30
CA VAL A 46 -8.74 -5.74 -0.25
C VAL A 46 -10.09 -5.21 0.23
N PHE A 47 -11.13 -5.55 -0.51
CA PHE A 47 -12.52 -5.29 -0.10
C PHE A 47 -13.13 -6.56 0.44
N TYR A 48 -13.49 -6.52 1.71
CA TYR A 48 -14.27 -7.56 2.30
C TYR A 48 -15.75 -7.18 2.21
N SER A 49 -16.58 -8.07 1.73
CA SER A 49 -18.03 -7.96 1.87
C SER A 49 -18.64 -9.32 1.60
N GLN A 50 -19.49 -9.76 2.49
CA GLN A 50 -20.32 -10.96 2.26
C GLN A 50 -21.29 -10.77 1.09
N ASN A 51 -21.61 -9.52 0.75
CA ASN A 51 -22.49 -9.17 -0.35
C ASN A 51 -21.75 -9.14 -1.70
N SER A 52 -21.91 -10.20 -2.50
CA SER A 52 -21.29 -10.33 -3.83
C SER A 52 -21.67 -9.19 -4.78
N THR A 53 -22.90 -8.71 -4.73
CA THR A 53 -23.37 -7.57 -5.54
C THR A 53 -22.61 -6.30 -5.18
N GLN A 54 -22.33 -6.07 -3.92
CA GLN A 54 -21.56 -4.90 -3.48
C GLN A 54 -20.10 -5.00 -3.94
N ARG A 55 -19.46 -6.17 -3.81
CA ARG A 55 -18.10 -6.40 -4.32
C ARG A 55 -18.02 -6.12 -5.82
N SER A 56 -18.96 -6.67 -6.60
CA SER A 56 -19.02 -6.45 -8.04
C SER A 56 -19.22 -4.98 -8.42
N LYS A 57 -20.03 -4.22 -7.69
CA LYS A 57 -20.21 -2.77 -7.88
C LYS A 57 -18.94 -1.99 -7.63
N TRP A 58 -18.21 -2.30 -6.56
CA TRP A 58 -16.93 -1.65 -6.27
C TRP A 58 -15.90 -1.93 -7.35
N LEU A 59 -15.78 -3.19 -7.75
CA LEU A 59 -14.88 -3.58 -8.81
C LEU A 59 -15.20 -2.90 -10.14
N ALA A 60 -16.48 -2.82 -10.50
CA ALA A 60 -16.93 -2.11 -11.70
C ALA A 60 -16.58 -0.61 -11.64
N ALA A 61 -16.76 0.03 -10.48
CA ALA A 61 -16.39 1.43 -10.29
C ALA A 61 -14.89 1.67 -10.44
N VAL A 62 -14.05 0.81 -9.88
CA VAL A 62 -12.57 0.89 -10.03
C VAL A 62 -12.20 0.71 -11.50
N LYS A 63 -12.70 -0.33 -12.16
CA LYS A 63 -12.44 -0.59 -13.60
C LYS A 63 -12.87 0.58 -14.49
N ALA A 64 -14.04 1.19 -14.24
CA ALA A 64 -14.55 2.29 -15.03
C ALA A 64 -13.72 3.58 -14.88
N THR A 65 -13.07 3.78 -13.74
CA THR A 65 -12.30 4.99 -13.44
C THR A 65 -10.79 4.83 -13.70
N LEU A 66 -10.30 3.61 -13.84
CA LEU A 66 -8.88 3.34 -14.11
C LEU A 66 -8.34 4.09 -15.34
N PRO A 67 -9.04 4.15 -16.50
CA PRO A 67 -8.54 4.89 -17.66
C PRO A 67 -8.30 6.37 -17.40
N ILE A 68 -9.04 6.99 -16.46
CA ILE A 68 -8.83 8.39 -16.06
C ILE A 68 -7.51 8.51 -15.30
N VAL A 69 -7.24 7.56 -14.41
CA VAL A 69 -6.00 7.54 -13.65
C VAL A 69 -4.79 7.30 -14.56
N GLU A 70 -4.90 6.36 -15.49
CA GLU A 70 -3.85 5.99 -16.45
C GLU A 70 -3.44 7.15 -17.38
N GLN A 71 -4.35 8.08 -17.67
CA GLN A 71 -4.03 9.30 -18.44
C GLN A 71 -3.04 10.21 -17.71
N HIS A 72 -3.05 10.20 -16.38
CA HIS A 72 -2.21 11.07 -15.54
C HIS A 72 -1.02 10.33 -14.94
N LEU A 73 -1.19 9.05 -14.63
CA LEU A 73 -0.19 8.22 -13.99
C LEU A 73 -0.27 6.82 -14.58
N PRO A 74 0.69 6.44 -15.45
CA PRO A 74 0.73 5.09 -16.01
C PRO A 74 0.76 4.04 -14.89
N MET A 75 -0.31 3.26 -14.81
CA MET A 75 -0.53 2.25 -13.79
C MET A 75 -1.03 0.95 -14.40
N ARG A 76 -0.82 -0.13 -13.70
CA ARG A 76 -1.46 -1.41 -14.00
C ARG A 76 -2.32 -1.84 -12.82
N LEU A 77 -3.53 -2.23 -13.12
CA LEU A 77 -4.47 -2.81 -12.16
C LEU A 77 -4.49 -4.33 -12.36
N LYS A 78 -4.17 -5.05 -11.31
CA LYS A 78 -4.45 -6.48 -11.23
C LYS A 78 -5.58 -6.69 -10.23
N ILE A 79 -6.57 -7.48 -10.61
CA ILE A 79 -7.68 -7.86 -9.76
C ILE A 79 -7.44 -9.28 -9.30
N VAL A 80 -7.50 -9.48 -8.00
CA VAL A 80 -7.46 -10.80 -7.36
C VAL A 80 -8.84 -11.03 -6.76
N GLU A 81 -9.58 -11.97 -7.34
CA GLU A 81 -10.83 -12.46 -6.75
C GLU A 81 -10.52 -13.77 -6.04
N ASP A 82 -10.64 -13.80 -4.73
CA ASP A 82 -10.54 -15.03 -3.96
C ASP A 82 -11.90 -15.39 -3.36
N SER A 83 -12.39 -16.56 -3.75
CA SER A 83 -13.57 -17.17 -3.15
C SER A 83 -13.26 -17.89 -1.83
N LYS A 84 -12.00 -18.05 -1.49
CA LYS A 84 -11.50 -18.68 -0.28
C LYS A 84 -11.21 -17.61 0.78
N ASN A 85 -12.07 -17.56 1.70
CA ASN A 85 -12.03 -16.86 2.96
C ASN A 85 -10.67 -16.58 3.58
N TYR A 86 -10.25 -15.32 3.61
CA TYR A 86 -9.45 -14.86 4.73
C TYR A 86 -10.39 -14.67 5.92
N GLN A 87 -10.23 -15.49 6.98
CA GLN A 87 -11.09 -15.49 8.17
C GLN A 87 -12.60 -15.72 7.92
N GLY A 88 -12.96 -16.48 6.89
CA GLY A 88 -14.35 -16.85 6.67
C GLY A 88 -15.17 -15.92 5.76
N SER A 89 -14.62 -14.82 5.23
CA SER A 89 -15.34 -13.88 4.38
C SER A 89 -14.75 -13.79 2.96
N PRO A 90 -15.57 -13.89 1.91
CA PRO A 90 -15.10 -13.71 0.56
C PRO A 90 -14.64 -12.25 0.33
N PHE A 91 -13.54 -12.06 -0.41
CA PHE A 91 -13.00 -10.75 -0.70
C PHE A 91 -12.73 -10.54 -2.18
N VAL A 92 -12.65 -9.28 -2.59
CA VAL A 92 -12.04 -8.85 -3.83
C VAL A 92 -10.83 -8.00 -3.49
N GLY A 93 -9.67 -8.47 -3.88
CA GLY A 93 -8.43 -7.72 -3.81
C GLY A 93 -8.09 -7.08 -5.14
N TYR A 94 -7.30 -6.03 -5.09
CA TYR A 94 -6.69 -5.46 -6.28
C TYR A 94 -5.32 -4.90 -5.93
N ASP A 95 -4.43 -5.02 -6.91
CA ASP A 95 -3.10 -4.45 -6.87
C ASP A 95 -3.03 -3.30 -7.87
N LEU A 96 -2.62 -2.13 -7.40
CA LEU A 96 -2.29 -0.98 -8.24
C LEU A 96 -0.78 -0.83 -8.28
N VAL A 97 -0.21 -0.84 -9.47
CA VAL A 97 1.24 -0.72 -9.67
C VAL A 97 1.53 0.40 -10.64
N THR A 98 2.39 1.33 -10.23
CA THR A 98 2.87 2.37 -11.14
C THR A 98 3.89 1.77 -12.11
N GLU A 99 3.95 2.27 -13.35
CA GLU A 99 4.98 1.84 -14.30
C GLU A 99 6.39 2.16 -13.81
N GLN A 100 6.56 3.24 -13.03
CA GLN A 100 7.82 3.56 -12.37
C GLN A 100 8.18 2.53 -11.30
N GLY A 101 7.19 2.02 -10.56
CA GLY A 101 7.37 0.92 -9.62
C GLY A 101 7.79 -0.36 -10.34
N LEU A 102 7.16 -0.65 -11.48
CA LEU A 102 7.54 -1.78 -12.32
C LEU A 102 8.96 -1.64 -12.88
N ALA A 103 9.36 -0.44 -13.28
CA ALA A 103 10.71 -0.17 -13.79
C ALA A 103 11.79 -0.29 -12.71
N LYS A 104 11.47 0.10 -11.46
CA LYS A 104 12.40 -0.07 -10.32
C LYS A 104 12.56 -1.54 -9.91
N LEU A 105 11.55 -2.37 -10.19
CA LEU A 105 11.51 -3.77 -9.78
C LEU A 105 11.25 -4.71 -10.99
N PRO A 106 11.98 -4.57 -12.10
CA PRO A 106 11.66 -5.27 -13.36
C PRO A 106 11.62 -6.79 -13.22
N LYS A 107 12.38 -7.36 -12.30
CA LYS A 107 12.43 -8.81 -12.04
C LYS A 107 11.31 -9.28 -11.11
N GLN A 108 10.66 -8.36 -10.42
CA GLN A 108 9.60 -8.65 -9.45
C GLN A 108 8.19 -8.51 -10.04
N THR A 109 8.06 -8.09 -11.29
CA THR A 109 6.76 -8.05 -11.99
C THR A 109 6.07 -9.41 -12.05
N LYS A 110 6.83 -10.51 -11.99
CA LYS A 110 6.28 -11.85 -11.79
C LYS A 110 5.76 -12.09 -10.36
N LEU A 111 6.16 -11.29 -9.38
CA LEU A 111 5.64 -11.35 -8.00
C LEU A 111 4.17 -10.93 -7.95
N LEU A 112 3.80 -9.93 -8.73
CA LEU A 112 2.42 -9.44 -8.82
C LEU A 112 1.50 -10.40 -9.60
N SER A 113 2.06 -11.39 -10.30
CA SER A 113 1.28 -12.28 -11.15
C SER A 113 0.77 -13.54 -10.45
N ASN A 114 1.35 -13.98 -9.35
CA ASN A 114 0.97 -15.22 -8.65
C ASN A 114 1.16 -15.07 -7.15
N ASP A 115 0.11 -14.67 -6.45
CA ASP A 115 -0.02 -14.72 -4.98
C ASP A 115 1.29 -14.49 -4.23
N LEU A 116 1.82 -13.24 -4.26
CA LEU A 116 3.07 -12.97 -3.54
C LEU A 116 4.17 -14.03 -3.79
N ALA A 117 4.04 -14.74 -4.91
CA ALA A 117 4.81 -15.93 -5.19
C ALA A 117 6.22 -15.55 -5.62
N ILE A 118 6.99 -15.17 -4.63
CA ILE A 118 8.38 -15.57 -4.58
C ILE A 118 8.44 -17.12 -4.52
N THR A 119 7.31 -17.79 -4.48
CA THR A 119 7.17 -19.23 -4.61
C THR A 119 7.84 -19.68 -5.91
N GLY A 120 8.85 -20.52 -5.76
CA GLY A 120 9.68 -21.04 -6.86
C GLY A 120 10.99 -20.30 -7.12
N LYS A 121 11.26 -19.12 -6.53
CA LYS A 121 12.60 -18.54 -6.55
C LYS A 121 13.48 -19.17 -5.47
N THR A 122 14.74 -19.39 -5.79
CA THR A 122 15.72 -19.78 -4.80
C THR A 122 16.01 -18.59 -3.86
N GLU A 123 16.36 -18.87 -2.61
CA GLU A 123 16.77 -17.85 -1.62
C GLU A 123 17.84 -16.91 -2.17
N LYS A 124 18.84 -17.45 -2.86
CA LYS A 124 19.91 -16.68 -3.50
C LYS A 124 19.36 -15.65 -4.51
N LYS A 125 18.33 -16.01 -5.28
CA LYS A 125 17.74 -15.12 -6.27
C LYS A 125 16.90 -14.02 -5.62
N ILE A 126 16.18 -14.36 -4.54
CA ILE A 126 15.42 -13.38 -3.75
C ILE A 126 16.40 -12.37 -3.12
N LEU A 127 17.47 -12.86 -2.52
CA LEU A 127 18.51 -12.05 -1.90
C LEU A 127 19.11 -11.06 -2.92
N ALA A 128 19.46 -11.54 -4.12
CA ALA A 128 20.01 -10.68 -5.16
C ALA A 128 19.01 -9.59 -5.60
N ASP A 129 17.74 -9.96 -5.80
CA ASP A 129 16.68 -9.02 -6.18
C ASP A 129 16.44 -7.95 -5.09
N ILE A 130 16.55 -8.31 -3.81
CA ILE A 130 16.44 -7.36 -2.69
C ILE A 130 17.65 -6.44 -2.65
N MET A 131 18.86 -6.98 -2.73
CA MET A 131 20.10 -6.19 -2.64
C MET A 131 20.20 -5.12 -3.74
N GLU A 132 19.68 -5.38 -4.95
CA GLU A 132 19.63 -4.39 -6.02
C GLU A 132 18.73 -3.19 -5.68
N ASN A 133 17.84 -3.30 -4.69
CA ASN A 133 16.84 -2.28 -4.33
C ASN A 133 17.06 -1.67 -2.93
N LEU A 134 18.01 -2.18 -2.16
CA LEU A 134 18.36 -1.57 -0.87
C LEU A 134 19.11 -0.27 -1.10
N THR A 135 18.72 0.76 -0.37
CA THR A 135 19.38 2.07 -0.35
C THR A 135 20.18 2.27 0.93
N SER A 136 19.96 1.43 1.93
CA SER A 136 20.70 1.42 3.21
C SER A 136 21.75 0.31 3.25
N ASN A 137 22.65 0.41 4.22
CA ASN A 137 23.62 -0.64 4.54
C ASN A 137 23.04 -1.75 5.43
N ALA A 138 21.72 -1.97 5.39
CA ALA A 138 21.07 -2.99 6.20
C ALA A 138 21.53 -4.39 5.77
N SER A 139 21.94 -5.20 6.74
CA SER A 139 22.40 -6.57 6.49
C SER A 139 21.23 -7.54 6.42
N LEU A 140 21.15 -8.28 5.33
CA LEU A 140 20.18 -9.37 5.13
C LEU A 140 20.68 -10.73 5.62
N GLN A 141 21.90 -10.76 6.20
CA GLN A 141 22.52 -12.00 6.66
C GLN A 141 21.66 -12.65 7.75
N GLY A 142 21.47 -13.95 7.62
CA GLY A 142 20.73 -14.75 8.58
C GLY A 142 19.21 -14.77 8.41
N LEU A 143 18.63 -13.97 7.51
CA LEU A 143 17.19 -14.01 7.25
C LEU A 143 16.77 -15.28 6.51
N SER A 144 15.69 -15.90 6.98
CA SER A 144 15.02 -17.02 6.31
C SER A 144 14.41 -16.60 4.99
N LYS A 145 14.07 -17.57 4.15
CA LYS A 145 13.37 -17.30 2.87
C LYS A 145 12.06 -16.54 3.10
N THR A 146 11.28 -16.87 4.13
CA THR A 146 10.02 -16.20 4.46
C THR A 146 10.27 -14.74 4.82
N ASN A 147 11.25 -14.45 5.67
CA ASN A 147 11.56 -13.08 6.08
C ASN A 147 12.20 -12.25 4.95
N LEU A 148 12.98 -12.86 4.06
CA LEU A 148 13.40 -12.21 2.82
C LEU A 148 12.21 -11.84 1.91
N GLN A 149 11.15 -12.66 1.89
CA GLN A 149 9.92 -12.35 1.16
C GLN A 149 9.21 -11.13 1.77
N HIS A 150 9.13 -11.04 3.09
CA HIS A 150 8.56 -9.87 3.77
C HIS A 150 9.35 -8.60 3.46
N VAL A 151 10.70 -8.68 3.46
CA VAL A 151 11.54 -7.54 3.05
C VAL A 151 11.25 -7.11 1.62
N ALA A 152 11.21 -8.06 0.67
CA ALA A 152 10.91 -7.74 -0.72
C ALA A 152 9.54 -7.06 -0.89
N PHE A 153 8.53 -7.56 -0.19
CA PHE A 153 7.18 -6.99 -0.21
C PHE A 153 7.14 -5.59 0.38
N GLY A 154 7.77 -5.37 1.52
CA GLY A 154 7.84 -4.06 2.14
C GLY A 154 8.55 -3.02 1.26
N LEU A 155 9.61 -3.41 0.56
CA LEU A 155 10.29 -2.54 -0.43
C LEU A 155 9.35 -2.17 -1.59
N MET A 156 8.54 -3.12 -2.08
CA MET A 156 7.52 -2.83 -3.10
C MET A 156 6.48 -1.84 -2.60
N LEU A 157 6.07 -1.96 -1.34
CA LEU A 157 5.16 -1.01 -0.69
C LEU A 157 5.80 0.37 -0.46
N GLY A 158 7.10 0.52 -0.70
CA GLY A 158 7.82 1.78 -0.54
C GLY A 158 8.16 2.12 0.91
N TYR A 159 8.20 1.13 1.77
CA TYR A 159 8.61 1.30 3.17
C TYR A 159 10.12 1.56 3.27
N PRO A 160 10.62 2.24 4.31
CA PRO A 160 12.06 2.39 4.53
C PRO A 160 12.73 1.02 4.66
N ASP A 161 13.74 0.78 3.85
CA ASP A 161 14.45 -0.50 3.80
C ASP A 161 15.04 -0.91 5.16
N LEU A 162 15.62 0.04 5.89
CA LEU A 162 16.13 -0.20 7.24
C LEU A 162 15.01 -0.68 8.19
N ALA A 163 13.84 -0.03 8.15
CA ALA A 163 12.70 -0.43 8.99
C ALA A 163 12.29 -1.87 8.72
N ILE A 164 12.17 -2.24 7.45
CA ILE A 164 11.68 -3.56 7.05
C ILE A 164 12.68 -4.65 7.34
N VAL A 165 13.96 -4.40 7.05
CA VAL A 165 15.02 -5.39 7.30
C VAL A 165 15.16 -5.68 8.80
N GLU A 166 15.16 -4.64 9.62
CA GLU A 166 15.27 -4.83 11.06
C GLU A 166 14.00 -5.46 11.67
N SER A 167 12.80 -5.11 11.17
CA SER A 167 11.57 -5.82 11.58
C SER A 167 11.59 -7.30 11.20
N ALA A 168 12.08 -7.61 10.00
CA ALA A 168 12.20 -9.01 9.56
C ALA A 168 13.14 -9.83 10.45
N LYS A 169 14.17 -9.21 11.02
CA LYS A 169 15.06 -9.86 12.01
C LYS A 169 14.35 -10.14 13.34
N VAL A 170 13.50 -9.21 13.78
CA VAL A 170 12.68 -9.42 15.00
C VAL A 170 11.71 -10.57 14.77
N TRP A 171 10.94 -10.54 13.68
CA TRP A 171 10.01 -11.65 13.35
C TRP A 171 10.72 -12.99 13.21
N GLN A 172 11.92 -13.03 12.67
CA GLN A 172 12.67 -14.29 12.57
C GLN A 172 13.01 -14.86 13.94
N LYS A 173 13.44 -14.03 14.90
CA LYS A 173 13.69 -14.49 16.27
C LYS A 173 12.42 -15.04 16.92
N GLU A 174 11.27 -14.37 16.71
CA GLU A 174 9.97 -14.83 17.19
C GLU A 174 9.57 -16.18 16.56
N ASP A 175 9.75 -16.34 15.26
CA ASP A 175 9.47 -17.59 14.53
C ASP A 175 10.36 -18.74 15.01
N GLU A 176 11.59 -18.45 15.40
CA GLU A 176 12.58 -19.41 15.94
C GLU A 176 12.46 -19.59 17.45
N ASN A 177 11.45 -18.97 18.10
CA ASN A 177 11.27 -18.95 19.56
C ASN A 177 12.53 -18.46 20.32
N GLN A 178 13.29 -17.54 19.71
CA GLN A 178 14.44 -16.92 20.32
C GLN A 178 14.02 -15.68 21.14
N PRO A 179 14.69 -15.40 22.27
CA PRO A 179 14.43 -14.17 23.00
C PRO A 179 14.70 -12.94 22.12
N THR A 180 13.79 -11.96 22.18
CA THR A 180 14.00 -10.64 21.60
C THR A 180 13.67 -9.60 22.66
N ASP A 181 14.60 -8.67 22.89
CA ASP A 181 14.38 -7.50 23.73
C ASP A 181 13.83 -6.32 22.92
N GLU A 182 13.64 -6.54 21.62
CA GLU A 182 13.23 -5.50 20.68
C GLU A 182 11.73 -5.57 20.44
N GLN A 183 11.05 -4.47 20.70
CA GLN A 183 9.63 -4.31 20.43
C GLN A 183 9.43 -3.62 19.07
N LEU A 184 8.50 -4.13 18.27
CA LEU A 184 8.05 -3.46 17.06
C LEU A 184 7.01 -2.40 17.40
N ILE A 185 7.17 -1.22 16.82
CA ILE A 185 6.22 -0.12 16.90
C ILE A 185 5.77 0.29 15.50
N ASP A 186 4.51 0.73 15.41
CA ASP A 186 3.95 1.20 14.15
C ASP A 186 4.48 2.58 13.76
N ALA A 187 4.67 2.78 12.46
CA ALA A 187 5.05 4.07 11.90
C ALA A 187 4.00 5.14 12.20
N LYS A 188 4.45 6.32 12.57
CA LYS A 188 3.61 7.46 12.97
C LYS A 188 3.13 8.25 11.75
N ILE A 189 2.32 7.62 10.91
CA ILE A 189 1.77 8.25 9.70
C ILE A 189 0.46 8.96 10.04
N ILE A 190 0.52 10.28 10.21
CA ILE A 190 -0.67 11.09 10.50
C ILE A 190 -1.59 11.14 9.28
N GLY A 191 -2.85 10.76 9.46
CA GLY A 191 -3.83 10.65 8.39
C GLY A 191 -3.97 9.23 7.81
N ALA A 192 -3.12 8.28 8.20
CA ALA A 192 -3.24 6.89 7.76
C ALA A 192 -4.58 6.27 8.16
N ASN A 193 -5.10 6.61 9.33
CA ASN A 193 -6.38 6.12 9.85
C ASN A 193 -7.53 7.12 9.64
N PHE A 194 -7.42 8.02 8.67
CA PHE A 194 -8.39 9.09 8.46
C PHE A 194 -9.83 8.55 8.23
N TYR A 195 -9.93 7.38 7.61
CA TYR A 195 -11.19 6.70 7.36
C TYR A 195 -11.38 5.42 8.19
N GLU A 196 -10.66 5.28 9.29
CA GLU A 196 -10.66 4.05 10.10
C GLU A 196 -10.32 2.79 9.27
N CYS A 197 -9.67 2.98 8.14
CA CYS A 197 -9.25 1.90 7.27
C CYS A 197 -7.98 1.27 7.84
N PRO A 198 -7.92 -0.05 8.04
CA PRO A 198 -6.67 -0.70 8.42
C PRO A 198 -5.64 -0.42 7.32
N GLN A 199 -4.68 0.41 7.65
CA GLN A 199 -3.65 0.79 6.69
C GLN A 199 -2.44 -0.07 6.92
N PRO A 200 -1.80 -0.55 5.89
CA PRO A 200 -0.47 -1.11 6.01
C PRO A 200 0.50 0.03 6.34
N VAL A 201 0.52 0.43 7.58
CA VAL A 201 1.66 1.12 8.14
C VAL A 201 2.75 0.07 8.34
N TYR A 202 3.99 0.42 8.02
CA TYR A 202 5.09 -0.45 8.37
C TYR A 202 5.37 -0.35 9.86
N ALA A 203 5.84 -1.45 10.43
CA ALA A 203 6.39 -1.48 11.77
C ALA A 203 7.92 -1.41 11.70
N TYR A 204 8.55 -1.01 12.79
CA TYR A 204 10.00 -1.02 12.95
C TYR A 204 10.38 -1.19 14.43
N PRO A 205 11.59 -1.69 14.74
CA PRO A 205 12.08 -1.79 16.10
C PRO A 205 12.10 -0.43 16.81
N GLU A 206 11.70 -0.40 18.08
CA GLU A 206 11.65 0.83 18.88
C GLU A 206 13.00 1.55 18.93
N SER A 207 14.11 0.82 18.88
CA SER A 207 15.47 1.38 18.80
C SER A 207 15.67 2.31 17.60
N LEU A 208 14.89 2.14 16.53
CA LEU A 208 14.92 2.97 15.32
C LEU A 208 13.99 4.18 15.37
N ALA A 209 13.25 4.40 16.44
CA ALA A 209 12.27 5.50 16.55
C ALA A 209 12.88 6.91 16.36
N LYS A 210 14.18 7.06 16.58
CA LYS A 210 14.93 8.31 16.36
C LYS A 210 15.75 8.31 15.06
N ASN A 211 15.64 7.28 14.24
CA ASN A 211 16.40 7.20 12.99
C ASN A 211 15.93 8.29 12.00
N PRO A 212 16.86 9.13 11.47
CA PRO A 212 16.50 10.25 10.60
C PRO A 212 15.77 9.83 9.30
N GLN A 213 16.10 8.66 8.74
CA GLN A 213 15.44 8.17 7.51
C GLN A 213 13.99 7.78 7.77
N ILE A 214 13.71 7.11 8.89
CA ILE A 214 12.36 6.74 9.30
C ILE A 214 11.53 7.98 9.59
N ILE A 215 12.06 8.92 10.38
CA ILE A 215 11.40 10.19 10.70
C ILE A 215 11.11 10.99 9.41
N ALA A 216 12.05 11.06 8.49
CA ALA A 216 11.85 11.77 7.23
C ALA A 216 10.75 11.13 6.37
N HIS A 217 10.70 9.80 6.34
CA HIS A 217 9.68 9.05 5.62
C HIS A 217 8.28 9.23 6.23
N GLU A 218 8.16 9.11 7.55
CA GLU A 218 6.91 9.37 8.27
C GLU A 218 6.38 10.80 8.04
N LYS A 219 7.28 11.79 8.08
CA LYS A 219 6.94 13.19 7.78
C LYS A 219 6.46 13.37 6.35
N LEU A 220 7.14 12.74 5.37
CA LEU A 220 6.76 12.82 3.97
C LEU A 220 5.35 12.26 3.74
N TRP A 221 5.09 11.04 4.20
CA TRP A 221 3.78 10.40 4.02
C TRP A 221 2.68 11.14 4.78
N SER A 222 2.96 11.55 6.01
CA SER A 222 2.03 12.37 6.80
C SER A 222 1.70 13.69 6.11
N LYS A 223 2.70 14.35 5.50
CA LYS A 223 2.50 15.57 4.74
C LYS A 223 1.59 15.36 3.54
N ILE A 224 1.85 14.33 2.73
CA ILE A 224 1.05 14.00 1.55
C ILE A 224 -0.41 13.77 1.93
N LEU A 225 -0.67 12.94 2.93
CA LEU A 225 -2.03 12.64 3.38
C LEU A 225 -2.72 13.88 3.94
N LYS A 226 -2.03 14.69 4.77
CA LYS A 226 -2.58 15.95 5.29
C LYS A 226 -2.90 16.94 4.18
N ASP A 227 -1.99 17.14 3.23
CA ASP A 227 -2.18 18.07 2.11
C ASP A 227 -3.38 17.66 1.27
N PHE A 228 -3.57 16.35 1.04
CA PHE A 228 -4.75 15.84 0.33
C PHE A 228 -6.04 16.03 1.13
N TYR A 229 -6.09 15.54 2.37
CA TYR A 229 -7.32 15.56 3.16
C TYR A 229 -7.74 16.98 3.60
N ASN A 230 -6.80 17.92 3.67
CA ASN A 230 -7.08 19.33 3.89
C ASN A 230 -7.40 20.11 2.60
N SER A 231 -7.31 19.49 1.43
CA SER A 231 -7.64 20.16 0.18
C SER A 231 -9.12 20.54 0.11
N PRO A 232 -9.46 21.66 -0.55
CA PRO A 232 -10.85 22.07 -0.75
C PRO A 232 -11.69 20.98 -1.44
N THR A 233 -11.11 20.27 -2.39
CA THR A 233 -11.74 19.15 -3.10
C THR A 233 -12.14 18.04 -2.16
N HIS A 234 -11.22 17.55 -1.33
CA HIS A 234 -11.53 16.50 -0.38
C HIS A 234 -12.53 16.96 0.68
N GLN A 235 -12.38 18.18 1.21
CA GLN A 235 -13.32 18.71 2.19
C GLN A 235 -14.76 18.83 1.65
N LYS A 236 -14.91 19.17 0.35
CA LYS A 236 -16.21 19.17 -0.32
C LYS A 236 -16.79 17.76 -0.44
N LEU A 237 -15.96 16.77 -0.80
CA LEU A 237 -16.37 15.36 -0.86
C LEU A 237 -16.78 14.85 0.53
N ALA A 238 -15.95 15.09 1.53
CA ALA A 238 -16.16 14.62 2.89
C ALA A 238 -17.46 15.14 3.54
N LYS A 239 -17.96 16.31 3.11
CA LYS A 239 -19.25 16.85 3.59
C LYS A 239 -20.47 16.21 2.91
N ASN A 240 -20.27 15.39 1.88
CA ASN A 240 -21.39 14.78 1.15
C ASN A 240 -21.81 13.46 1.83
N PRO A 241 -23.09 13.35 2.30
CA PRO A 241 -23.55 12.15 3.00
C PRO A 241 -23.48 10.86 2.16
N ALA A 242 -23.70 10.98 0.84
CA ALA A 242 -23.60 9.82 -0.06
C ALA A 242 -22.16 9.32 -0.17
N PHE A 243 -21.19 10.23 -0.22
CA PHE A 243 -19.78 9.90 -0.21
C PHE A 243 -19.36 9.27 1.13
N GLN A 244 -19.77 9.85 2.26
CA GLN A 244 -19.51 9.32 3.59
C GLN A 244 -20.05 7.89 3.75
N LYS A 245 -21.28 7.66 3.28
CA LYS A 245 -21.88 6.32 3.29
C LYS A 245 -21.04 5.33 2.49
N GLN A 246 -20.50 5.75 1.35
CA GLN A 246 -19.68 4.90 0.48
C GLN A 246 -18.32 4.60 1.14
N ILE A 247 -17.65 5.59 1.72
CA ILE A 247 -16.40 5.39 2.46
C ILE A 247 -16.61 4.42 3.64
N THR A 248 -17.66 4.66 4.44
CA THR A 248 -18.00 3.77 5.55
C THR A 248 -18.23 2.33 5.09
N ALA A 249 -18.83 2.13 3.92
CA ALA A 249 -19.05 0.80 3.35
C ALA A 249 -17.75 0.13 2.88
N LEU A 250 -16.73 0.92 2.48
CA LEU A 250 -15.41 0.43 2.08
C LEU A 250 -14.49 0.14 3.29
N THR A 251 -14.71 0.78 4.42
CA THR A 251 -13.80 0.77 5.58
C THR A 251 -14.34 0.02 6.80
N LYS A 252 -15.59 -0.43 6.79
CA LYS A 252 -16.17 -1.26 7.87
C LYS A 252 -15.78 -2.72 7.71
N TYR A 253 -15.04 -3.21 8.70
CA TYR A 253 -14.77 -4.64 8.98
C TYR A 253 -14.95 -4.94 10.45
#